data_c09de0e47b35b0d24659ad7ce8001673
#
_entry.id   c09de0e47b35b0d24659ad7ce8001673
#
_cell.length_a   1.000
_cell.length_b   1.000
_cell.length_c   1.000
_cell.angle_alpha   90.00
_cell.angle_beta   90.00
_cell.angle_gamma   90.00
#
_symmetry.space_group_name_H-M   'P 1'
#
loop_
_entity.id
_entity.type
_entity.pdbx_description
1 polymer ?
#
loop_
_entity_poly.entity_id
_entity_poly.type
_entity_poly.pdbx_seq_one_letter_code
_entity_poly.pdbx_strand_id
1 'polypeptide(L)'
;MAQQRNNAISIAKGFAIIFVVMAHADMPGMLNRAIYLFHMPLFFITAGYFFKHETVENPWPFIVKRFKGLYVPFVKWSIFFLLIHNLLFKIGILNEVYGNWTGGTTHPYSIHQFWQRLTNIVFSMGGYDEFLAGAFWFFRGLLVASIAFVVLYYMLNNV
;
A
#
# COMPACT_ATOMS: atom_id res chain seq x y z
N MET A 1 30.26 0.72 3.46
CA MET A 1 30.18 1.69 2.33
C MET A 1 28.75 2.13 2.16
N ALA A 2 28.45 3.44 2.13
CA ALA A 2 27.12 3.92 1.82
C ALA A 2 26.76 3.52 0.38
N GLN A 3 25.63 2.86 0.18
CA GLN A 3 25.18 2.45 -1.14
C GLN A 3 24.90 3.71 -1.95
N GLN A 4 25.62 3.91 -3.05
CA GLN A 4 25.44 5.06 -3.93
C GLN A 4 23.98 5.07 -4.43
N ARG A 5 23.29 6.17 -4.20
CA ARG A 5 21.88 6.32 -4.58
C ARG A 5 21.76 6.31 -6.10
N ASN A 6 21.01 5.36 -6.65
CA ASN A 6 20.73 5.35 -8.08
C ASN A 6 19.66 6.40 -8.40
N ASN A 7 20.11 7.54 -8.95
CA ASN A 7 19.24 8.67 -9.25
C ASN A 7 18.18 8.33 -10.30
N ALA A 8 18.50 7.51 -11.30
CA ALA A 8 17.54 7.13 -12.34
C ALA A 8 16.34 6.37 -11.75
N ILE A 9 16.59 5.40 -10.86
CA ILE A 9 15.51 4.66 -10.17
C ILE A 9 14.74 5.58 -9.21
N SER A 10 15.41 6.53 -8.56
CA SER A 10 14.74 7.49 -7.68
C SER A 10 13.78 8.39 -8.47
N ILE A 11 14.19 8.85 -9.65
CA ILE A 11 13.37 9.64 -10.57
C ILE A 11 12.20 8.80 -11.10
N ALA A 12 12.45 7.57 -11.54
CA ALA A 12 11.41 6.67 -12.02
C ALA A 12 10.33 6.41 -10.96
N LYS A 13 10.71 6.21 -9.69
CA LYS A 13 9.77 6.10 -8.56
C LYS A 13 8.98 7.40 -8.34
N GLY A 14 9.61 8.56 -8.48
CA GLY A 14 8.94 9.85 -8.39
C GLY A 14 7.84 9.99 -9.43
N PHE A 15 8.13 9.68 -10.70
CA PHE A 15 7.12 9.65 -11.76
C PHE A 15 6.02 8.63 -11.48
N ALA A 16 6.37 7.43 -11.01
CA ALA A 16 5.37 6.40 -10.70
C ALA A 16 4.39 6.89 -9.61
N ILE A 17 4.86 7.61 -8.59
CA ILE A 17 3.99 8.21 -7.56
C ILE A 17 3.07 9.27 -8.17
N ILE A 18 3.59 10.14 -9.04
CA ILE A 18 2.76 11.13 -9.75
C ILE A 18 1.67 10.43 -10.55
N PHE A 19 2.00 9.36 -11.28
CA PHE A 19 1.04 8.57 -12.04
C PHE A 19 0.00 7.86 -11.16
N VAL A 20 0.38 7.39 -9.96
CA VAL A 20 -0.59 6.87 -8.97
C VAL A 20 -1.62 7.96 -8.62
N VAL A 21 -1.17 9.16 -8.30
CA VAL A 21 -2.06 10.28 -7.96
C VAL A 21 -2.96 10.63 -9.16
N MET A 22 -2.39 10.74 -10.36
CA MET A 22 -3.14 11.02 -11.58
C MET A 22 -4.19 9.95 -11.88
N ALA A 23 -3.86 8.66 -11.73
CA ALA A 23 -4.78 7.56 -11.96
C ALA A 23 -5.98 7.53 -10.98
N HIS A 24 -5.82 8.11 -9.80
CA HIS A 24 -6.88 8.28 -8.82
C HIS A 24 -7.61 9.65 -8.91
N ALA A 25 -7.23 10.51 -9.86
CA ALA A 25 -7.80 11.85 -10.07
C ALA A 25 -8.72 11.92 -11.31
N ASP A 26 -9.48 10.87 -11.57
CA ASP A 26 -10.51 10.77 -12.63
C ASP A 26 -9.99 11.10 -14.04
N MET A 27 -8.90 10.46 -14.44
CA MET A 27 -8.32 10.62 -15.78
C MET A 27 -9.14 9.92 -16.86
N PRO A 28 -9.03 10.38 -18.14
CA PRO A 28 -9.62 9.70 -19.27
C PRO A 28 -9.24 8.21 -19.31
N GLY A 29 -10.23 7.32 -19.52
CA GLY A 29 -10.08 5.87 -19.31
C GLY A 29 -8.92 5.21 -20.07
N MET A 30 -8.58 5.70 -21.28
CA MET A 30 -7.44 5.18 -22.05
C MET A 30 -6.10 5.48 -21.34
N LEU A 31 -5.93 6.70 -20.85
CA LEU A 31 -4.72 7.14 -20.17
C LEU A 31 -4.59 6.45 -18.81
N ASN A 32 -5.70 6.31 -18.12
CA ASN A 32 -5.79 5.60 -16.84
C ASN A 32 -5.34 4.13 -17.00
N ARG A 33 -5.86 3.42 -18.00
CA ARG A 33 -5.44 2.04 -18.31
C ARG A 33 -3.95 1.94 -18.63
N ALA A 34 -3.41 2.87 -19.45
CA ALA A 34 -1.98 2.90 -19.77
C ALA A 34 -1.12 3.07 -18.51
N ILE A 35 -1.50 3.98 -17.60
CA ILE A 35 -0.79 4.20 -16.34
C ILE A 35 -0.82 2.94 -15.46
N TYR A 36 -1.97 2.26 -15.33
CA TYR A 36 -2.11 1.06 -14.51
C TYR A 36 -1.23 -0.10 -14.99
N LEU A 37 -0.89 -0.17 -16.29
CA LEU A 37 -0.04 -1.23 -16.82
C LEU A 37 1.40 -1.20 -16.30
N PHE A 38 1.94 -0.05 -15.90
CA PHE A 38 3.37 0.04 -15.56
C PHE A 38 3.69 0.61 -14.19
N HIS A 39 2.87 1.51 -13.62
CA HIS A 39 3.26 2.19 -12.39
C HIS A 39 3.34 1.24 -11.19
N MET A 40 2.42 0.29 -11.08
CA MET A 40 2.45 -0.70 -10.00
C MET A 40 3.57 -1.74 -10.20
N PRO A 41 3.72 -2.38 -11.39
CA PRO A 41 4.86 -3.25 -11.66
C PRO A 41 6.22 -2.60 -11.38
N LEU A 42 6.38 -1.31 -11.68
CA LEU A 42 7.63 -0.59 -11.46
C LEU A 42 8.06 -0.61 -9.98
N PHE A 43 7.13 -0.49 -9.04
CA PHE A 43 7.45 -0.57 -7.62
C PHE A 43 7.91 -1.97 -7.20
N PHE A 44 7.28 -3.03 -7.72
CA PHE A 44 7.70 -4.41 -7.47
C PHE A 44 9.06 -4.71 -8.07
N ILE A 45 9.29 -4.31 -9.34
CA ILE A 45 10.58 -4.47 -10.03
C ILE A 45 11.69 -3.74 -9.27
N THR A 46 11.45 -2.49 -8.87
CA THR A 46 12.45 -1.72 -8.13
C THR A 46 12.71 -2.27 -6.72
N ALA A 47 11.71 -2.87 -6.09
CA ALA A 47 11.89 -3.55 -4.81
C ALA A 47 12.79 -4.79 -4.96
N GLY A 48 12.62 -5.56 -6.05
CA GLY A 48 13.49 -6.69 -6.40
C GLY A 48 14.89 -6.26 -6.82
N TYR A 49 15.02 -5.18 -7.60
CA TYR A 49 16.32 -4.65 -8.04
C TYR A 49 17.26 -4.29 -6.87
N PHE A 50 16.72 -3.78 -5.78
CA PHE A 50 17.50 -3.45 -4.60
C PHE A 50 17.66 -4.61 -3.61
N PHE A 51 17.23 -5.80 -3.99
CA PHE A 51 17.45 -6.99 -3.18
C PHE A 51 18.92 -7.39 -3.23
N LYS A 52 19.51 -7.62 -2.07
CA LYS A 52 20.91 -8.02 -1.95
C LYS A 52 21.00 -9.50 -1.60
N HIS A 53 21.97 -10.21 -2.18
CA HIS A 53 22.20 -11.63 -1.89
C HIS A 53 22.52 -11.88 -0.40
N GLU A 54 23.27 -10.98 0.25
CA GLU A 54 23.54 -11.00 1.70
C GLU A 54 22.27 -11.09 2.57
N THR A 55 21.11 -10.67 2.02
CA THR A 55 19.79 -10.75 2.70
C THR A 55 19.36 -12.21 2.90
N VAL A 56 19.84 -13.12 2.09
CA VAL A 56 19.47 -14.55 2.17
C VAL A 56 20.19 -15.25 3.31
N GLU A 57 21.42 -14.87 3.58
CA GLU A 57 22.21 -15.41 4.69
C GLU A 57 21.58 -15.02 6.05
N ASN A 58 21.02 -13.81 6.13
CA ASN A 58 20.30 -13.36 7.32
C ASN A 58 19.02 -12.59 6.93
N PRO A 59 17.89 -13.30 6.72
CA PRO A 59 16.66 -12.68 6.22
C PRO A 59 15.93 -11.81 7.26
N TRP A 60 16.18 -12.02 8.54
CA TRP A 60 15.43 -11.38 9.63
C TRP A 60 15.51 -9.85 9.63
N PRO A 61 16.68 -9.21 9.51
CA PRO A 61 16.76 -7.74 9.44
C PRO A 61 15.99 -7.16 8.26
N PHE A 62 15.97 -7.85 7.12
CA PHE A 62 15.20 -7.43 5.95
C PHE A 62 13.69 -7.51 6.23
N ILE A 63 13.20 -8.61 6.79
CA ILE A 63 11.80 -8.80 7.14
C ILE A 63 11.34 -7.70 8.11
N VAL A 64 12.11 -7.46 9.17
CA VAL A 64 11.82 -6.40 10.15
C VAL A 64 11.80 -5.01 9.49
N LYS A 65 12.74 -4.72 8.59
CA LYS A 65 12.78 -3.46 7.84
C LYS A 65 11.56 -3.29 6.93
N ARG A 66 11.15 -4.36 6.23
CA ARG A 66 9.94 -4.35 5.39
C ARG A 66 8.69 -4.16 6.22
N PHE A 67 8.58 -4.87 7.33
CA PHE A 67 7.45 -4.73 8.25
C PHE A 67 7.34 -3.30 8.79
N LYS A 68 8.44 -2.72 9.29
CA LYS A 68 8.45 -1.33 9.76
C LYS A 68 8.15 -0.32 8.65
N GLY A 69 8.60 -0.56 7.43
CA GLY A 69 8.44 0.36 6.31
C GLY A 69 7.11 0.27 5.56
N LEU A 70 6.39 -0.84 5.68
CA LEU A 70 5.14 -1.09 4.93
C LEU A 70 3.95 -1.29 5.86
N TYR A 71 4.05 -2.19 6.84
CA TYR A 71 2.94 -2.48 7.75
C TYR A 71 2.66 -1.32 8.72
N VAL A 72 3.68 -0.78 9.35
CA VAL A 72 3.49 0.29 10.34
C VAL A 72 2.87 1.56 9.73
N PRO A 73 3.35 2.09 8.57
CA PRO A 73 2.68 3.21 7.91
C PRO A 73 1.26 2.87 7.47
N PHE A 74 1.03 1.66 6.93
CA PHE A 74 -0.31 1.20 6.56
C PHE A 74 -1.27 1.27 7.75
N VAL A 75 -0.94 0.60 8.86
CA VAL A 75 -1.80 0.55 10.06
C VAL A 75 -2.04 1.96 10.62
N LYS A 76 -0.98 2.77 10.71
CA LYS A 76 -1.06 4.15 11.21
C LYS A 76 -2.08 4.99 10.42
N TRP A 77 -1.98 5.00 9.10
CA TRP A 77 -2.85 5.80 8.25
C TRP A 77 -4.25 5.21 8.14
N SER A 78 -4.39 3.89 8.08
CA SER A 78 -5.71 3.23 8.07
C SER A 78 -6.48 3.48 9.35
N ILE A 79 -5.82 3.41 10.52
CA ILE A 79 -6.46 3.76 11.80
C ILE A 79 -6.82 5.25 11.83
N PHE A 80 -5.96 6.13 11.33
CA PHE A 80 -6.28 7.55 11.27
C PHE A 80 -7.55 7.82 10.46
N PHE A 81 -7.69 7.25 9.25
CA PHE A 81 -8.89 7.40 8.43
C PHE A 81 -10.11 6.76 9.08
N LEU A 82 -9.97 5.59 9.71
CA LEU A 82 -11.03 4.95 10.46
C LEU A 82 -11.57 5.82 11.60
N LEU A 83 -10.69 6.50 12.33
CA LEU A 83 -11.06 7.38 13.44
C LEU A 83 -11.83 8.63 12.98
N ILE A 84 -11.45 9.20 11.84
CA ILE A 84 -12.10 10.41 11.31
C ILE A 84 -13.31 10.09 10.44
N HIS A 85 -13.59 8.83 10.11
CA HIS A 85 -14.64 8.41 9.19
C HIS A 85 -16.01 9.03 9.52
N ASN A 86 -16.51 8.82 10.73
CA ASN A 86 -17.80 9.36 11.16
C ASN A 86 -17.81 10.89 11.23
N LEU A 87 -16.64 11.52 11.50
CA LEU A 87 -16.50 12.97 11.45
C LEU A 87 -16.65 13.49 10.01
N LEU A 88 -16.07 12.79 9.01
CA LEU A 88 -16.18 13.17 7.60
C LEU A 88 -17.63 13.11 7.10
N PHE A 89 -18.44 12.17 7.58
CA PHE A 89 -19.89 12.16 7.33
C PHE A 89 -20.58 13.35 8.00
N LYS A 90 -20.24 13.65 9.25
CA LYS A 90 -20.85 14.77 10.00
C LYS A 90 -20.61 16.13 9.35
N ILE A 91 -19.45 16.34 8.73
CA ILE A 91 -19.08 17.59 8.05
C ILE A 91 -19.42 17.58 6.55
N GLY A 92 -20.05 16.51 6.03
CA GLY A 92 -20.53 16.43 4.65
C GLY A 92 -19.46 16.13 3.58
N ILE A 93 -18.26 15.75 3.96
CA ILE A 93 -17.22 15.30 2.99
C ILE A 93 -17.58 13.93 2.43
N LEU A 94 -18.09 13.04 3.27
CA LEU A 94 -18.71 11.78 2.86
C LEU A 94 -20.21 11.90 2.93
N ASN A 95 -20.95 11.14 2.12
CA ASN A 95 -22.40 11.13 2.11
C ASN A 95 -22.97 9.73 1.88
N GLU A 96 -24.23 9.51 2.24
CA GLU A 96 -24.88 8.20 2.18
C GLU A 96 -25.23 7.76 0.74
N VAL A 97 -25.25 8.67 -0.22
CA VAL A 97 -25.59 8.36 -1.61
C VAL A 97 -24.37 7.83 -2.37
N TYR A 98 -23.25 8.51 -2.24
CA TYR A 98 -22.05 8.19 -3.01
C TYR A 98 -20.89 7.63 -2.18
N GLY A 99 -20.99 7.69 -0.86
CA GLY A 99 -19.90 7.31 0.05
C GLY A 99 -18.67 8.19 -0.16
N ASN A 100 -17.55 7.55 -0.40
CA ASN A 100 -16.44 8.21 -1.05
C ASN A 100 -16.60 8.07 -2.59
N TRP A 101 -15.94 8.95 -3.34
CA TRP A 101 -16.00 9.01 -4.79
C TRP A 101 -15.74 7.67 -5.51
N THR A 102 -15.03 6.74 -4.91
CA THR A 102 -14.65 5.44 -5.48
C THR A 102 -15.61 4.30 -5.14
N GLY A 103 -16.79 4.60 -4.59
CA GLY A 103 -17.79 3.60 -4.20
C GLY A 103 -17.49 2.89 -2.89
N GLY A 104 -16.74 3.52 -1.99
CA GLY A 104 -16.46 3.00 -0.65
C GLY A 104 -17.67 3.08 0.28
N THR A 105 -17.41 3.01 1.58
CA THR A 105 -18.44 2.97 2.61
C THR A 105 -19.40 4.17 2.52
N THR A 106 -20.70 3.88 2.48
CA THR A 106 -21.77 4.88 2.28
C THR A 106 -22.53 5.24 3.56
N HIS A 107 -22.06 4.81 4.72
CA HIS A 107 -22.75 5.03 6.00
C HIS A 107 -21.74 5.24 7.13
N PRO A 108 -22.11 5.98 8.19
CA PRO A 108 -21.31 6.10 9.40
C PRO A 108 -21.17 4.74 10.10
N TYR A 109 -20.02 4.49 10.69
CA TYR A 109 -19.77 3.23 11.40
C TYR A 109 -20.42 3.19 12.76
N SER A 110 -21.12 2.08 13.04
CA SER A 110 -21.47 1.69 14.40
C SER A 110 -20.21 1.25 15.18
N ILE A 111 -20.34 1.18 16.52
CA ILE A 111 -19.23 0.72 17.36
C ILE A 111 -18.78 -0.70 16.99
N HIS A 112 -19.70 -1.58 16.63
CA HIS A 112 -19.39 -2.95 16.19
C HIS A 112 -18.61 -2.96 14.88
N GLN A 113 -19.05 -2.17 13.88
CA GLN A 113 -18.33 -2.04 12.59
C GLN A 113 -16.97 -1.40 12.77
N PHE A 114 -16.81 -0.43 13.67
CA PHE A 114 -15.52 0.16 14.00
C PHE A 114 -14.52 -0.91 14.48
N TRP A 115 -14.90 -1.75 15.43
CA TRP A 115 -14.03 -2.82 15.92
C TRP A 115 -13.75 -3.89 14.88
N GLN A 116 -14.73 -4.26 14.07
CA GLN A 116 -14.54 -5.19 12.96
C GLN A 116 -13.55 -4.65 11.93
N ARG A 117 -13.63 -3.36 11.59
CA ARG A 117 -12.68 -2.72 10.68
C ARG A 117 -11.30 -2.59 11.29
N LEU A 118 -11.21 -2.22 12.56
CA LEU A 118 -9.93 -2.14 13.26
C LEU A 118 -9.20 -3.49 13.26
N THR A 119 -9.91 -4.58 13.58
CA THR A 119 -9.31 -5.93 13.52
C THR A 119 -8.89 -6.31 12.11
N ASN A 120 -9.69 -5.98 11.10
CA ASN A 120 -9.33 -6.22 9.69
C ASN A 120 -8.07 -5.43 9.26
N ILE A 121 -7.95 -4.17 9.65
CA ILE A 121 -6.75 -3.35 9.39
C ILE A 121 -5.52 -3.99 10.02
N VAL A 122 -5.59 -4.34 11.31
CA VAL A 122 -4.44 -4.82 12.07
C VAL A 122 -4.03 -6.23 11.63
N PHE A 123 -4.96 -7.17 11.49
CA PHE A 123 -4.60 -8.57 11.24
C PHE A 123 -4.56 -8.95 9.77
N SER A 124 -5.33 -8.28 8.91
CA SER A 124 -5.44 -8.62 7.49
C SER A 124 -4.87 -7.56 6.55
N MET A 125 -4.42 -6.40 7.07
CA MET A 125 -4.08 -5.24 6.24
C MET A 125 -5.19 -4.94 5.22
N GLY A 126 -6.46 -4.97 5.65
CA GLY A 126 -7.65 -4.70 4.84
C GLY A 126 -8.17 -3.28 5.03
N GLY A 127 -9.40 -3.00 4.56
CA GLY A 127 -10.06 -1.69 4.73
C GLY A 127 -9.72 -0.67 3.63
N TYR A 128 -9.48 -1.13 2.40
CA TYR A 128 -9.16 -0.27 1.25
C TYR A 128 -10.34 0.54 0.71
N ASP A 129 -11.55 0.21 1.13
CA ASP A 129 -12.78 0.93 0.85
C ASP A 129 -12.96 2.21 1.68
N GLU A 130 -12.02 2.48 2.59
CA GLU A 130 -12.01 3.68 3.41
C GLU A 130 -11.56 4.91 2.59
N PHE A 131 -11.98 6.10 3.04
CA PHE A 131 -11.60 7.37 2.42
C PHE A 131 -10.08 7.48 2.22
N LEU A 132 -9.66 7.76 1.01
CA LEU A 132 -8.26 7.85 0.56
C LEU A 132 -7.41 6.56 0.74
N ALA A 133 -8.00 5.46 1.16
CA ALA A 133 -7.27 4.21 1.37
C ALA A 133 -7.25 3.28 0.13
N GLY A 134 -7.85 3.66 -0.98
CA GLY A 134 -7.98 2.84 -2.18
C GLY A 134 -6.65 2.30 -2.74
N ALA A 135 -5.55 3.05 -2.59
CA ALA A 135 -4.21 2.61 -3.01
C ALA A 135 -3.47 1.76 -1.95
N PHE A 136 -4.02 1.59 -0.75
CA PHE A 136 -3.31 0.96 0.38
C PHE A 136 -3.13 -0.55 0.23
N TRP A 137 -3.90 -1.21 -0.65
CA TRP A 137 -3.67 -2.62 -1.02
C TRP A 137 -2.24 -2.89 -1.46
N PHE A 138 -1.57 -1.88 -2.02
CA PHE A 138 -0.18 -1.96 -2.46
C PHE A 138 0.80 -2.24 -1.31
N PHE A 139 0.59 -1.66 -0.12
CA PHE A 139 1.43 -1.93 1.06
C PHE A 139 1.41 -3.41 1.41
N ARG A 140 0.22 -4.02 1.43
CA ARG A 140 0.05 -5.47 1.67
C ARG A 140 0.69 -6.29 0.57
N GLY A 141 0.40 -5.97 -0.70
CA GLY A 141 0.95 -6.67 -1.85
C GLY A 141 2.48 -6.68 -1.85
N LEU A 142 3.10 -5.50 -1.62
CA LEU A 142 4.55 -5.38 -1.59
C LEU A 142 5.17 -6.07 -0.37
N LEU A 143 4.52 -6.03 0.79
CA LEU A 143 4.99 -6.73 1.99
C LEU A 143 4.98 -8.24 1.77
N VAL A 144 3.85 -8.81 1.34
CA VAL A 144 3.69 -10.25 1.08
C VAL A 144 4.68 -10.71 0.00
N ALA A 145 4.76 -10.00 -1.13
CA ALA A 145 5.69 -10.32 -2.20
C ALA A 145 7.15 -10.28 -1.74
N SER A 146 7.54 -9.29 -0.93
CA SER A 146 8.90 -9.17 -0.42
C SER A 146 9.26 -10.32 0.54
N ILE A 147 8.34 -10.71 1.43
CA ILE A 147 8.57 -11.81 2.36
C ILE A 147 8.60 -13.14 1.62
N ALA A 148 7.61 -13.40 0.74
CA ALA A 148 7.54 -14.62 -0.05
C ALA A 148 8.80 -14.80 -0.90
N PHE A 149 9.29 -13.74 -1.54
CA PHE A 149 10.51 -13.78 -2.33
C PHE A 149 11.73 -14.20 -1.49
N VAL A 150 11.92 -13.62 -0.31
CA VAL A 150 13.05 -13.95 0.57
C VAL A 150 12.97 -15.38 1.06
N VAL A 151 11.77 -15.83 1.47
CA VAL A 151 11.56 -17.20 1.96
C VAL A 151 11.84 -18.21 0.85
N LEU A 152 11.26 -18.02 -0.35
CA LEU A 152 11.49 -18.91 -1.48
C LEU A 152 12.98 -18.95 -1.88
N TYR A 153 13.62 -17.80 -1.95
CA TYR A 153 15.04 -17.73 -2.31
C TYR A 153 15.94 -18.41 -1.25
N TYR A 154 15.63 -18.23 0.03
CA TYR A 154 16.29 -18.91 1.13
C TYR A 154 16.13 -20.43 1.04
N MET A 155 14.92 -20.91 0.76
CA MET A 155 14.66 -22.36 0.59
C MET A 155 15.43 -22.94 -0.57
N LEU A 156 15.48 -22.25 -1.73
CA LEU A 156 16.15 -22.72 -2.93
C LEU A 156 17.69 -22.74 -2.80
N ASN A 157 18.27 -21.85 -1.99
CA ASN A 157 19.72 -21.81 -1.80
C ASN A 157 20.23 -22.76 -0.70
N ASN A 158 19.35 -23.33 0.12
CA ASN A 158 19.72 -24.27 1.18
C ASN A 158 19.35 -25.72 0.84
N VAL A 159 18.96 -25.99 -0.40
CA VAL A 159 18.79 -27.33 -1.00
C VAL A 159 19.98 -27.63 -1.89
#